data_fb66d7be07e15c51409dd7257c46df79
#
_entry.id   fb66d7be07e15c51409dd7257c46df79
#
_cell.length_a   1.000
_cell.length_b   1.000
_cell.length_c   1.000
_cell.angle_alpha   90.00
_cell.angle_beta   90.00
_cell.angle_gamma   90.00
#
_symmetry.space_group_name_H-M   'P 1'
#
loop_
_entity.id
_entity.type
_entity.pdbx_description
1 polymer ?
#
loop_
_entity_poly.entity_id
_entity_poly.type
_entity_poly.pdbx_seq_one_letter_code
_entity_poly.pdbx_strand_id
1 'polypeptide(L)'
;MARAQNAWQKDYWKNRERPVEKKNSNLQKFIKYIPVLAAGILAVCISFGIYRSIQESAMDGYQVVLLGDSIMGKERCDKRVDGVIQETTGMSVYNGAFGGTCASAGNPQNSYDYHEESLNLCRLVDAICEKDFGVQLADLPNNQFQSWYFPEALENLSKVDFNKVDVVLLEHGNNDYSGGRPLDNQNDPYDIYTFGGALRYSIRELQEHYPDLKIILVTPNFCWIDDSEPCNVQDFGQGTMDEYVDLKLQIAEEFGLDVIDVYHEIGFDETNILSYTEDGIHLNESGREIYGTFVGEKLLECMEK
;
A
#
# COMPACT_ATOMS: atom_id res chain seq x y z
N MET A 1 -42.43 87.02 -11.16
CA MET A 1 -42.15 85.59 -11.08
C MET A 1 -40.81 85.11 -11.69
N ALA A 2 -39.89 86.00 -12.08
CA ALA A 2 -38.66 85.64 -12.77
C ALA A 2 -37.37 85.63 -11.89
N ARG A 3 -37.46 85.96 -10.59
CA ARG A 3 -36.28 85.98 -9.66
C ARG A 3 -36.09 84.72 -8.82
N ALA A 4 -37.06 83.83 -8.76
CA ALA A 4 -36.99 82.60 -7.98
C ALA A 4 -36.38 81.42 -8.74
N GLN A 5 -36.40 81.44 -10.09
CA GLN A 5 -35.85 80.35 -10.93
C GLN A 5 -34.34 80.35 -11.03
N ASN A 6 -33.66 81.50 -10.85
CA ASN A 6 -32.21 81.58 -10.93
C ASN A 6 -31.45 81.13 -9.68
N ALA A 7 -32.13 81.07 -8.53
CA ALA A 7 -31.50 80.58 -7.31
C ALA A 7 -31.36 79.04 -7.25
N TRP A 8 -32.40 78.37 -7.75
CA TRP A 8 -32.45 76.88 -7.77
C TRP A 8 -31.47 76.27 -8.75
N GLN A 9 -31.23 76.89 -9.89
CA GLN A 9 -30.24 76.39 -10.86
C GLN A 9 -28.81 76.55 -10.37
N LYS A 10 -28.45 77.60 -9.60
CA LYS A 10 -27.09 77.80 -9.07
C LYS A 10 -26.77 76.84 -7.97
N ASP A 11 -27.71 76.43 -7.14
CA ASP A 11 -27.47 75.45 -6.08
C ASP A 11 -27.40 74.00 -6.61
N TYR A 12 -28.14 73.72 -7.69
CA TYR A 12 -28.07 72.39 -8.33
C TYR A 12 -26.71 72.09 -8.96
N TRP A 13 -26.05 73.07 -9.56
CA TRP A 13 -24.73 72.88 -10.16
C TRP A 13 -23.57 72.94 -9.13
N LYS A 14 -23.70 73.65 -8.04
CA LYS A 14 -22.69 73.71 -6.97
C LYS A 14 -22.57 72.42 -6.21
N ASN A 15 -23.58 71.58 -6.17
CA ASN A 15 -23.52 70.28 -5.49
C ASN A 15 -23.08 69.11 -6.41
N ARG A 16 -22.84 69.36 -7.71
CA ARG A 16 -22.33 68.32 -8.62
C ARG A 16 -20.81 68.25 -8.72
N GLU A 17 -20.10 69.21 -8.22
CA GLU A 17 -18.62 69.20 -8.17
C GLU A 17 -18.11 68.87 -6.77
N ARG A 18 -18.50 67.69 -6.27
CA ARG A 18 -17.67 67.06 -5.23
C ARG A 18 -16.71 66.12 -5.92
N PRO A 19 -15.38 66.32 -5.71
CA PRO A 19 -14.43 65.41 -6.32
C PRO A 19 -14.60 64.02 -5.74
N VAL A 20 -14.79 63.04 -6.62
CA VAL A 20 -14.65 61.60 -6.31
C VAL A 20 -13.15 61.31 -6.16
N GLU A 21 -12.55 61.88 -5.16
CA GLU A 21 -11.10 61.74 -4.86
C GLU A 21 -10.89 61.34 -3.40
N LYS A 22 -11.29 60.11 -3.02
CA LYS A 22 -10.77 59.47 -1.79
C LYS A 22 -10.96 57.95 -1.72
N LYS A 23 -11.31 57.25 -2.82
CA LYS A 23 -11.43 55.79 -2.83
C LYS A 23 -10.24 55.06 -3.45
N ASN A 24 -9.29 55.76 -4.09
CA ASN A 24 -8.20 55.12 -4.85
C ASN A 24 -6.89 54.91 -4.09
N SER A 25 -6.69 55.48 -2.90
CA SER A 25 -5.40 55.35 -2.20
C SER A 25 -5.17 53.97 -1.59
N ASN A 26 -6.24 53.28 -1.20
CA ASN A 26 -6.12 51.92 -0.66
C ASN A 26 -6.01 50.88 -1.79
N LEU A 27 -6.67 51.08 -2.89
CA LEU A 27 -6.59 50.20 -4.09
C LEU A 27 -5.19 50.26 -4.69
N GLN A 28 -4.57 51.42 -4.81
CA GLN A 28 -3.18 51.59 -5.31
C GLN A 28 -2.15 50.97 -4.35
N LYS A 29 -2.41 50.99 -3.04
CA LYS A 29 -1.55 50.29 -2.08
C LYS A 29 -1.64 48.77 -2.23
N PHE A 30 -2.84 48.22 -2.48
CA PHE A 30 -3.04 46.80 -2.74
C PHE A 30 -2.38 46.34 -4.04
N ILE A 31 -2.52 47.11 -5.13
CA ILE A 31 -1.94 46.81 -6.45
C ILE A 31 -0.41 46.64 -6.35
N LYS A 32 0.25 47.39 -5.48
CA LYS A 32 1.71 47.32 -5.27
C LYS A 32 2.17 45.95 -4.72
N TYR A 33 1.32 45.22 -4.00
CA TYR A 33 1.65 43.91 -3.43
C TYR A 33 1.23 42.73 -4.31
N ILE A 34 0.44 42.94 -5.35
CA ILE A 34 0.01 41.90 -6.29
C ILE A 34 1.19 41.14 -6.90
N PRO A 35 2.27 41.81 -7.38
CA PRO A 35 3.41 41.09 -7.95
C PRO A 35 4.15 40.23 -6.92
N VAL A 36 4.24 40.69 -5.67
CA VAL A 36 4.90 39.94 -4.58
C VAL A 36 4.09 38.72 -4.18
N LEU A 37 2.77 38.86 -4.08
CA LEU A 37 1.84 37.75 -3.82
C LEU A 37 1.84 36.75 -4.98
N ALA A 38 1.81 37.22 -6.22
CA ALA A 38 1.89 36.38 -7.41
C ALA A 38 3.22 35.60 -7.48
N ALA A 39 4.34 36.26 -7.19
CA ALA A 39 5.64 35.61 -7.13
C ALA A 39 5.71 34.56 -6.00
N GLY A 40 5.12 34.84 -4.83
CA GLY A 40 5.01 33.88 -3.73
C GLY A 40 4.19 32.64 -4.09
N ILE A 41 3.02 32.84 -4.71
CA ILE A 41 2.17 31.74 -5.17
C ILE A 41 2.90 30.93 -6.26
N LEU A 42 3.56 31.58 -7.21
CA LEU A 42 4.33 30.90 -8.25
C LEU A 42 5.48 30.08 -7.67
N ALA A 43 6.20 30.60 -6.68
CA ALA A 43 7.27 29.89 -6.01
C ALA A 43 6.76 28.64 -5.27
N VAL A 44 5.60 28.72 -4.59
CA VAL A 44 4.96 27.60 -3.93
C VAL A 44 4.52 26.56 -4.96
N CYS A 45 3.90 26.96 -6.07
CA CYS A 45 3.50 26.05 -7.14
C CYS A 45 4.68 25.33 -7.79
N ILE A 46 5.81 26.07 -8.02
CA ILE A 46 7.03 25.48 -8.58
C ILE A 46 7.63 24.50 -7.57
N SER A 47 7.73 24.87 -6.29
CA SER A 47 8.26 24.00 -5.25
C SER A 47 7.42 22.73 -5.09
N PHE A 48 6.09 22.86 -5.12
CA PHE A 48 5.18 21.73 -5.09
C PHE A 48 5.30 20.85 -6.34
N GLY A 49 5.42 21.46 -7.53
CA GLY A 49 5.64 20.74 -8.79
C GLY A 49 6.97 19.98 -8.80
N ILE A 50 8.07 20.60 -8.29
CA ILE A 50 9.37 19.95 -8.16
C ILE A 50 9.28 18.80 -7.14
N TYR A 51 8.67 19.02 -5.97
CA TYR A 51 8.47 18.00 -4.95
C TYR A 51 7.69 16.81 -5.49
N ARG A 52 6.59 17.07 -6.21
CA ARG A 52 5.78 16.03 -6.84
C ARG A 52 6.55 15.27 -7.91
N SER A 53 7.32 15.96 -8.75
CA SER A 53 8.17 15.34 -9.78
C SER A 53 9.28 14.48 -9.19
N ILE A 54 9.88 14.89 -8.06
CA ILE A 54 10.87 14.09 -7.32
C ILE A 54 10.20 12.85 -6.72
N GLN A 55 9.02 12.99 -6.14
CA GLN A 55 8.24 11.86 -5.61
C GLN A 55 7.84 10.87 -6.72
N GLU A 56 7.31 11.36 -7.84
CA GLU A 56 6.96 10.54 -8.99
C GLU A 56 8.18 9.83 -9.57
N SER A 57 9.33 10.50 -9.67
CA SER A 57 10.60 9.90 -10.12
C SER A 57 11.15 8.88 -9.12
N ALA A 58 10.91 9.05 -7.83
CA ALA A 58 11.30 8.07 -6.82
C ALA A 58 10.43 6.81 -6.88
N MET A 59 9.15 6.92 -7.26
CA MET A 59 8.25 5.77 -7.42
C MET A 59 8.54 4.91 -8.66
N ASP A 60 9.20 5.48 -9.66
CA ASP A 60 9.61 4.78 -10.90
C ASP A 60 10.89 3.94 -10.75
N GLY A 61 11.51 3.92 -9.57
CA GLY A 61 12.84 3.36 -9.36
C GLY A 61 12.91 2.18 -8.38
N TYR A 62 11.79 1.58 -7.98
CA TYR A 62 11.84 0.41 -7.12
C TYR A 62 12.17 -0.86 -7.91
N GLN A 63 13.18 -1.59 -7.44
CA GLN A 63 13.56 -2.88 -7.99
C GLN A 63 12.72 -4.01 -7.39
N VAL A 64 12.35 -3.87 -6.13
CA VAL A 64 11.60 -4.87 -5.36
C VAL A 64 10.30 -4.27 -4.85
N VAL A 65 9.18 -4.97 -5.02
CA VAL A 65 7.90 -4.65 -4.41
C VAL A 65 7.48 -5.78 -3.49
N LEU A 66 7.15 -5.45 -2.24
CA LEU A 66 6.60 -6.40 -1.28
C LEU A 66 5.07 -6.30 -1.31
N LEU A 67 4.39 -7.41 -1.59
CA LEU A 67 2.94 -7.57 -1.39
C LEU A 67 2.74 -8.66 -0.34
N GLY A 68 2.23 -8.27 0.81
CA GLY A 68 2.11 -9.14 1.97
C GLY A 68 1.13 -8.59 3.00
N ASP A 69 1.12 -9.22 4.14
CA ASP A 69 0.26 -8.86 5.26
C ASP A 69 1.01 -8.04 6.36
N SER A 70 0.57 -8.17 7.60
CA SER A 70 1.16 -7.43 8.73
C SER A 70 2.59 -7.84 9.07
N ILE A 71 3.05 -9.01 8.66
CA ILE A 71 4.42 -9.46 8.92
C ILE A 71 5.42 -8.52 8.24
N MET A 72 5.17 -8.18 6.98
CA MET A 72 5.98 -7.22 6.24
C MET A 72 5.51 -5.77 6.43
N GLY A 73 4.21 -5.56 6.69
CA GLY A 73 3.54 -4.27 6.59
C GLY A 73 3.34 -3.48 7.88
N LYS A 74 3.24 -4.13 9.06
CA LYS A 74 2.82 -3.49 10.31
C LYS A 74 3.76 -2.37 10.76
N GLU A 75 5.07 -2.62 10.72
CA GLU A 75 6.06 -1.68 11.20
C GLU A 75 6.64 -0.82 10.07
N ARG A 76 6.61 0.49 10.28
CA ARG A 76 7.11 1.50 9.33
C ARG A 76 8.18 2.41 9.94
N CYS A 77 8.71 2.02 11.11
CA CYS A 77 9.76 2.71 11.87
C CYS A 77 11.16 2.13 11.57
N ASP A 78 12.11 2.39 12.45
CA ASP A 78 13.43 1.78 12.39
C ASP A 78 13.35 0.25 12.44
N LYS A 79 14.23 -0.43 11.70
CA LYS A 79 14.21 -1.91 11.55
C LYS A 79 12.90 -2.44 10.96
N ARG A 80 12.27 -1.70 10.06
CA ARG A 80 11.18 -2.22 9.24
C ARG A 80 11.72 -3.26 8.25
N VAL A 81 10.90 -4.26 7.93
CA VAL A 81 11.32 -5.41 7.10
C VAL A 81 11.90 -4.97 5.75
N ASP A 82 11.21 -4.07 5.04
CA ASP A 82 11.68 -3.54 3.75
C ASP A 82 13.01 -2.79 3.86
N GLY A 83 13.23 -2.05 4.96
CA GLY A 83 14.50 -1.36 5.22
C GLY A 83 15.66 -2.35 5.41
N VAL A 84 15.43 -3.41 6.17
CA VAL A 84 16.43 -4.47 6.38
C VAL A 84 16.73 -5.23 5.08
N ILE A 85 15.71 -5.56 4.29
CA ILE A 85 15.89 -6.17 2.96
C ILE A 85 16.72 -5.24 2.06
N GLN A 86 16.40 -3.94 2.03
CA GLN A 86 17.16 -2.95 1.26
C GLN A 86 18.62 -2.84 1.71
N GLU A 87 18.87 -2.82 3.03
CA GLU A 87 20.24 -2.80 3.59
C GLU A 87 21.03 -4.06 3.21
N THR A 88 20.37 -5.22 3.24
CA THR A 88 20.99 -6.52 2.95
C THR A 88 21.31 -6.68 1.46
N THR A 89 20.39 -6.25 0.59
CA THR A 89 20.50 -6.48 -0.86
C THR A 89 21.14 -5.33 -1.63
N GLY A 90 21.07 -4.11 -1.10
CA GLY A 90 21.40 -2.88 -1.81
C GLY A 90 20.36 -2.49 -2.89
N MET A 91 19.27 -3.24 -3.03
CA MET A 91 18.18 -2.96 -3.98
C MET A 91 17.20 -1.95 -3.39
N SER A 92 16.58 -1.13 -4.22
CA SER A 92 15.47 -0.27 -3.79
C SER A 92 14.20 -1.08 -3.56
N VAL A 93 13.62 -1.01 -2.35
CA VAL A 93 12.47 -1.82 -1.94
C VAL A 93 11.26 -0.93 -1.67
N TYR A 94 10.12 -1.23 -2.30
CA TYR A 94 8.83 -0.64 -1.96
C TYR A 94 8.00 -1.62 -1.13
N ASN A 95 7.50 -1.17 0.02
CA ASN A 95 6.65 -1.97 0.88
C ASN A 95 5.18 -1.65 0.63
N GLY A 96 4.52 -2.45 -0.21
CA GLY A 96 3.09 -2.44 -0.51
C GLY A 96 2.28 -3.44 0.32
N ALA A 97 2.80 -3.92 1.44
CA ALA A 97 2.10 -4.85 2.32
C ALA A 97 1.09 -4.14 3.23
N PHE A 98 -0.07 -4.76 3.45
CA PHE A 98 -1.17 -4.22 4.27
C PHE A 98 -1.55 -5.20 5.37
N GLY A 99 -1.52 -4.74 6.63
CA GLY A 99 -1.85 -5.58 7.78
C GLY A 99 -3.29 -6.12 7.75
N GLY A 100 -3.48 -7.36 8.17
CA GLY A 100 -4.79 -8.01 8.23
C GLY A 100 -5.30 -8.56 6.90
N THR A 101 -4.54 -8.38 5.79
CA THR A 101 -4.98 -8.86 4.47
C THR A 101 -4.71 -10.35 4.28
N CYS A 102 -5.60 -11.02 3.54
CA CYS A 102 -5.47 -12.39 3.08
C CYS A 102 -4.96 -12.44 1.62
N ALA A 103 -4.53 -13.61 1.15
CA ALA A 103 -4.42 -13.84 -0.28
C ALA A 103 -5.82 -13.94 -0.90
N SER A 104 -6.71 -14.66 -0.24
CA SER A 104 -8.08 -14.94 -0.70
C SER A 104 -9.04 -13.77 -0.50
N ALA A 105 -10.04 -13.68 -1.37
CA ALA A 105 -11.20 -12.84 -1.18
C ALA A 105 -12.09 -13.38 -0.06
N GLY A 106 -12.93 -12.52 0.52
CA GLY A 106 -13.90 -12.92 1.52
C GLY A 106 -15.06 -13.73 0.98
N ASN A 107 -15.95 -14.14 1.87
CA ASN A 107 -17.09 -14.99 1.51
C ASN A 107 -17.98 -14.32 0.44
N PRO A 108 -18.21 -14.96 -0.72
CA PRO A 108 -19.00 -14.40 -1.81
C PRO A 108 -20.46 -14.11 -1.45
N GLN A 109 -20.96 -14.65 -0.33
CA GLN A 109 -22.34 -14.44 0.14
C GLN A 109 -22.49 -13.18 1.01
N ASN A 110 -21.38 -12.57 1.44
CA ASN A 110 -21.35 -11.34 2.21
C ASN A 110 -20.91 -10.20 1.32
N SER A 111 -21.86 -9.47 0.74
CA SER A 111 -21.55 -8.29 -0.07
C SER A 111 -20.82 -7.18 0.71
N TYR A 112 -20.85 -7.23 2.03
CA TYR A 112 -20.12 -6.32 2.91
C TYR A 112 -18.62 -6.64 2.96
N ASP A 113 -18.22 -7.90 2.83
CA ASP A 113 -16.82 -8.33 2.90
C ASP A 113 -16.00 -7.83 1.72
N TYR A 114 -16.62 -7.55 0.58
CA TYR A 114 -15.93 -7.05 -0.60
C TYR A 114 -15.22 -5.70 -0.34
N HIS A 115 -15.90 -4.79 0.32
CA HIS A 115 -15.33 -3.46 0.62
C HIS A 115 -14.25 -3.52 1.71
N GLU A 116 -14.42 -4.37 2.71
CA GLU A 116 -13.46 -4.55 3.79
C GLU A 116 -12.19 -5.27 3.34
N GLU A 117 -12.27 -6.07 2.27
CA GLU A 117 -11.20 -6.93 1.77
C GLU A 117 -10.65 -6.48 0.41
N SER A 118 -10.88 -5.24 0.01
CA SER A 118 -10.39 -4.69 -1.26
C SER A 118 -8.85 -4.63 -1.35
N LEU A 119 -8.15 -4.76 -0.20
CA LEU A 119 -6.69 -4.84 -0.11
C LEU A 119 -6.15 -6.27 -0.05
N ASN A 120 -7.00 -7.30 -0.05
CA ASN A 120 -6.54 -8.69 -0.17
C ASN A 120 -5.80 -8.90 -1.50
N LEU A 121 -4.82 -9.80 -1.52
CA LEU A 121 -3.89 -9.94 -2.63
C LEU A 121 -4.58 -10.03 -4.00
N CYS A 122 -5.57 -10.91 -4.17
CA CYS A 122 -6.25 -11.08 -5.45
C CYS A 122 -6.91 -9.78 -5.96
N ARG A 123 -7.48 -8.97 -5.05
CA ARG A 123 -8.11 -7.68 -5.40
C ARG A 123 -7.09 -6.56 -5.61
N LEU A 124 -6.00 -6.59 -4.87
CA LEU A 124 -4.90 -5.66 -5.04
C LEU A 124 -4.17 -5.90 -6.37
N VAL A 125 -4.02 -7.16 -6.76
CA VAL A 125 -3.45 -7.54 -8.07
C VAL A 125 -4.36 -7.09 -9.21
N ASP A 126 -5.70 -7.23 -9.11
CA ASP A 126 -6.63 -6.65 -10.08
C ASP A 126 -6.35 -5.15 -10.27
N ALA A 127 -6.27 -4.38 -9.16
CA ALA A 127 -6.01 -2.95 -9.21
C ALA A 127 -4.64 -2.61 -9.84
N ILE A 128 -3.61 -3.40 -9.56
CA ILE A 128 -2.27 -3.27 -10.14
C ILE A 128 -2.31 -3.52 -11.66
N CYS A 129 -2.94 -4.61 -12.08
CA CYS A 129 -3.01 -5.02 -13.49
C CYS A 129 -3.87 -4.05 -14.33
N GLU A 130 -5.01 -3.63 -13.79
CA GLU A 130 -5.91 -2.68 -14.44
C GLU A 130 -5.42 -1.22 -14.32
N LYS A 131 -4.44 -0.95 -13.44
CA LYS A 131 -3.95 0.40 -13.09
C LYS A 131 -5.08 1.29 -12.55
N ASP A 132 -6.03 0.68 -11.86
CA ASP A 132 -7.19 1.33 -11.26
C ASP A 132 -7.33 0.95 -9.78
N PHE A 133 -6.98 1.87 -8.91
CA PHE A 133 -7.07 1.74 -7.46
C PHE A 133 -8.30 2.45 -6.88
N GLY A 134 -9.28 2.80 -7.72
CA GLY A 134 -10.45 3.58 -7.30
C GLY A 134 -11.26 2.91 -6.21
N VAL A 135 -11.45 1.59 -6.27
CA VAL A 135 -12.16 0.81 -5.24
C VAL A 135 -11.38 0.82 -3.93
N GLN A 136 -10.08 0.48 -3.96
CA GLN A 136 -9.22 0.42 -2.79
C GLN A 136 -9.14 1.77 -2.07
N LEU A 137 -8.96 2.86 -2.82
CA LEU A 137 -8.89 4.21 -2.25
C LEU A 137 -10.24 4.67 -1.67
N ALA A 138 -11.36 4.27 -2.28
CA ALA A 138 -12.69 4.59 -1.78
C ALA A 138 -13.05 3.81 -0.51
N ASP A 139 -12.56 2.57 -0.37
CA ASP A 139 -12.89 1.68 0.74
C ASP A 139 -12.01 1.87 1.97
N LEU A 140 -10.84 2.50 1.83
CA LEU A 140 -9.92 2.73 2.94
C LEU A 140 -10.58 3.24 4.22
N PRO A 141 -11.50 4.23 4.18
CA PRO A 141 -12.15 4.73 5.40
C PRO A 141 -13.01 3.69 6.13
N ASN A 142 -13.43 2.64 5.43
CA ASN A 142 -14.32 1.59 5.94
C ASN A 142 -13.58 0.28 6.24
N ASN A 143 -12.28 0.20 5.94
CA ASN A 143 -11.49 -1.00 6.22
C ASN A 143 -11.29 -1.15 7.73
N GLN A 144 -11.79 -2.26 8.30
CA GLN A 144 -11.72 -2.54 9.73
C GLN A 144 -10.29 -2.73 10.25
N PHE A 145 -9.36 -3.15 9.37
CA PHE A 145 -7.95 -3.32 9.69
C PHE A 145 -7.12 -2.07 9.39
N GLN A 146 -7.79 -0.94 9.08
CA GLN A 146 -7.12 0.30 8.71
C GLN A 146 -6.05 0.69 9.72
N SER A 147 -4.82 0.83 9.24
CA SER A 147 -3.70 1.38 9.99
C SER A 147 -3.33 2.76 9.47
N TRP A 148 -2.66 3.55 10.29
CA TRP A 148 -2.26 4.92 9.96
C TRP A 148 -1.46 5.04 8.66
N TYR A 149 -0.73 4.00 8.25
CA TYR A 149 0.10 4.01 7.04
C TYR A 149 -0.65 3.63 5.75
N PHE A 150 -1.84 3.03 5.84
CA PHE A 150 -2.57 2.54 4.67
C PHE A 150 -2.82 3.60 3.59
N PRO A 151 -3.28 4.84 3.92
CA PRO A 151 -3.56 5.83 2.91
C PRO A 151 -2.32 6.19 2.07
N GLU A 152 -1.19 6.44 2.73
CA GLU A 152 0.07 6.78 2.05
C GLU A 152 0.63 5.58 1.27
N ALA A 153 0.63 4.40 1.87
CA ALA A 153 1.11 3.18 1.22
C ALA A 153 0.30 2.86 -0.04
N LEU A 154 -1.03 2.96 0.02
CA LEU A 154 -1.88 2.69 -1.15
C LEU A 154 -1.74 3.76 -2.23
N GLU A 155 -1.73 5.04 -1.85
CA GLU A 155 -1.51 6.14 -2.80
C GLU A 155 -0.16 5.99 -3.51
N ASN A 156 0.88 5.59 -2.81
CA ASN A 156 2.20 5.38 -3.40
C ASN A 156 2.25 4.11 -4.26
N LEU A 157 1.65 2.99 -3.80
CA LEU A 157 1.54 1.77 -4.61
C LEU A 157 0.86 2.02 -5.96
N SER A 158 -0.20 2.85 -5.96
CA SER A 158 -0.93 3.21 -7.18
C SER A 158 -0.10 3.96 -8.23
N LYS A 159 1.08 4.46 -7.83
CA LYS A 159 2.02 5.19 -8.70
C LYS A 159 3.20 4.33 -9.16
N VAL A 160 3.35 3.12 -8.62
CA VAL A 160 4.44 2.20 -9.02
C VAL A 160 4.19 1.72 -10.43
N ASP A 161 5.20 1.87 -11.30
CA ASP A 161 5.18 1.28 -12.65
C ASP A 161 5.75 -0.14 -12.62
N PHE A 162 4.88 -1.13 -12.52
CA PHE A 162 5.27 -2.55 -12.46
C PHE A 162 6.02 -3.04 -13.70
N ASN A 163 6.00 -2.31 -14.83
CA ASN A 163 6.87 -2.63 -15.97
C ASN A 163 8.36 -2.32 -15.71
N LYS A 164 8.67 -1.61 -14.62
CA LYS A 164 10.03 -1.23 -14.22
C LYS A 164 10.49 -1.91 -12.92
N VAL A 165 9.62 -2.72 -12.32
CA VAL A 165 9.93 -3.51 -11.13
C VAL A 165 10.63 -4.80 -11.58
N ASP A 166 11.77 -5.12 -10.96
CA ASP A 166 12.51 -6.33 -11.29
C ASP A 166 11.85 -7.57 -10.65
N VAL A 167 11.38 -7.43 -9.39
CA VAL A 167 10.82 -8.56 -8.64
C VAL A 167 9.69 -8.14 -7.70
N VAL A 168 8.65 -8.97 -7.60
CA VAL A 168 7.61 -8.88 -6.58
C VAL A 168 7.69 -10.07 -5.63
N LEU A 169 7.65 -9.80 -4.32
CA LEU A 169 7.55 -10.83 -3.28
C LEU A 169 6.08 -10.93 -2.83
N LEU A 170 5.52 -12.14 -2.87
CA LEU A 170 4.15 -12.44 -2.43
C LEU A 170 4.18 -13.24 -1.12
N GLU A 171 3.88 -12.58 0.01
CA GLU A 171 4.09 -13.20 1.33
C GLU A 171 2.81 -13.79 1.94
N HIS A 172 1.62 -13.30 1.71
CA HIS A 172 0.34 -13.67 2.34
C HIS A 172 0.21 -15.15 2.75
N GLY A 173 -0.59 -15.39 3.79
CA GLY A 173 -0.95 -16.72 4.27
C GLY A 173 -1.26 -16.78 5.76
N ASN A 174 -0.66 -15.93 6.60
CA ASN A 174 -0.92 -15.92 8.05
C ASN A 174 -2.41 -15.62 8.37
N ASN A 175 -3.00 -14.65 7.66
CA ASN A 175 -4.39 -14.29 7.88
C ASN A 175 -5.37 -15.26 7.21
N ASP A 176 -5.00 -15.90 6.09
CA ASP A 176 -5.79 -16.98 5.50
C ASP A 176 -5.90 -18.15 6.47
N TYR A 177 -4.79 -18.58 7.06
CA TYR A 177 -4.73 -19.64 8.06
C TYR A 177 -5.53 -19.27 9.32
N SER A 178 -5.21 -18.15 9.98
CA SER A 178 -5.87 -17.75 11.24
C SER A 178 -7.34 -17.41 11.07
N GLY A 179 -7.75 -16.96 9.90
CA GLY A 179 -9.13 -16.71 9.51
C GLY A 179 -9.89 -17.94 9.04
N GLY A 180 -9.26 -19.12 9.01
CA GLY A 180 -9.88 -20.37 8.55
C GLY A 180 -10.38 -20.28 7.10
N ARG A 181 -9.63 -19.61 6.22
CA ARG A 181 -9.96 -19.53 4.80
C ARG A 181 -9.79 -20.91 4.15
N PRO A 182 -10.69 -21.34 3.25
CA PRO A 182 -10.53 -22.62 2.57
C PRO A 182 -9.17 -22.73 1.86
N LEU A 183 -8.50 -23.87 2.01
CA LEU A 183 -7.19 -24.09 1.40
C LEU A 183 -7.27 -24.06 -0.13
N ASP A 184 -8.10 -24.90 -0.74
CA ASP A 184 -8.15 -25.05 -2.20
C ASP A 184 -9.53 -25.52 -2.67
N ASN A 185 -9.82 -25.33 -3.96
CA ASN A 185 -11.01 -25.83 -4.63
C ASN A 185 -10.63 -26.76 -5.80
N GLN A 186 -10.77 -28.06 -5.61
CA GLN A 186 -10.43 -29.06 -6.64
C GLN A 186 -11.23 -28.93 -7.94
N ASN A 187 -12.42 -28.29 -7.92
CA ASN A 187 -13.27 -28.09 -9.08
C ASN A 187 -12.96 -26.78 -9.84
N ASP A 188 -12.33 -25.81 -9.16
CA ASP A 188 -11.91 -24.54 -9.72
C ASP A 188 -10.58 -24.11 -9.09
N PRO A 189 -9.43 -24.41 -9.72
CA PRO A 189 -8.11 -24.10 -9.18
C PRO A 189 -7.80 -22.60 -9.09
N TYR A 190 -8.66 -21.76 -9.66
CA TYR A 190 -8.53 -20.28 -9.63
C TYR A 190 -9.65 -19.62 -8.80
N ASP A 191 -10.34 -20.39 -7.95
CA ASP A 191 -11.35 -19.87 -7.04
C ASP A 191 -10.74 -18.92 -6.02
N ILE A 192 -10.89 -17.61 -6.26
CA ILE A 192 -10.31 -16.55 -5.43
C ILE A 192 -10.82 -16.53 -3.98
N TYR A 193 -11.83 -17.33 -3.66
CA TYR A 193 -12.33 -17.49 -2.29
C TYR A 193 -11.61 -18.60 -1.49
N THR A 194 -10.59 -19.20 -2.10
CA THR A 194 -9.67 -20.13 -1.46
C THR A 194 -8.25 -19.57 -1.49
N PHE A 195 -7.42 -19.95 -0.52
CA PHE A 195 -6.03 -19.51 -0.43
C PHE A 195 -5.24 -19.88 -1.69
N GLY A 196 -5.28 -21.16 -2.09
CA GLY A 196 -4.56 -21.63 -3.26
C GLY A 196 -5.09 -21.04 -4.57
N GLY A 197 -6.40 -20.94 -4.71
CA GLY A 197 -7.00 -20.35 -5.90
C GLY A 197 -6.70 -18.88 -6.06
N ALA A 198 -6.70 -18.10 -4.98
CA ALA A 198 -6.32 -16.69 -5.00
C ALA A 198 -4.85 -16.47 -5.33
N LEU A 199 -3.95 -17.32 -4.83
CA LEU A 199 -2.53 -17.28 -5.20
C LEU A 199 -2.33 -17.57 -6.69
N ARG A 200 -2.92 -18.67 -7.21
CA ARG A 200 -2.83 -19.02 -8.64
C ARG A 200 -3.40 -17.92 -9.53
N TYR A 201 -4.55 -17.36 -9.14
CA TYR A 201 -5.16 -16.22 -9.84
C TYR A 201 -4.19 -15.04 -9.89
N SER A 202 -3.67 -14.61 -8.74
CA SER A 202 -2.79 -13.45 -8.63
C SER A 202 -1.49 -13.64 -9.42
N ILE A 203 -0.88 -14.83 -9.37
CA ILE A 203 0.33 -15.15 -10.13
C ILE A 203 0.06 -15.05 -11.62
N ARG A 204 -1.03 -15.67 -12.09
CA ARG A 204 -1.41 -15.65 -13.50
C ARG A 204 -1.63 -14.23 -14.02
N GLU A 205 -2.44 -13.43 -13.30
CA GLU A 205 -2.72 -12.04 -13.69
C GLU A 205 -1.43 -11.20 -13.77
N LEU A 206 -0.52 -11.35 -12.80
CA LEU A 206 0.78 -10.66 -12.83
C LEU A 206 1.64 -11.11 -13.99
N GLN A 207 1.72 -12.42 -14.29
CA GLN A 207 2.50 -12.95 -15.42
C GLN A 207 1.94 -12.51 -16.78
N GLU A 208 0.61 -12.43 -16.91
CA GLU A 208 -0.04 -12.00 -18.15
C GLU A 208 0.15 -10.50 -18.43
N HIS A 209 0.08 -9.67 -17.38
CA HIS A 209 0.19 -8.21 -17.51
C HIS A 209 1.63 -7.70 -17.48
N TYR A 210 2.53 -8.38 -16.77
CA TYR A 210 3.93 -8.00 -16.56
C TYR A 210 4.87 -9.19 -16.82
N PRO A 211 5.04 -9.61 -18.07
CA PRO A 211 5.77 -10.85 -18.42
C PRO A 211 7.27 -10.83 -18.05
N ASP A 212 7.85 -9.65 -17.86
CA ASP A 212 9.26 -9.49 -17.46
C ASP A 212 9.43 -9.39 -15.92
N LEU A 213 8.32 -9.30 -15.16
CA LEU A 213 8.34 -9.21 -13.71
C LEU A 213 8.62 -10.58 -13.10
N LYS A 214 9.71 -10.67 -12.32
CA LYS A 214 9.99 -11.89 -11.55
C LYS A 214 9.05 -11.96 -10.33
N ILE A 215 8.37 -13.08 -10.16
CA ILE A 215 7.50 -13.35 -9.00
C ILE A 215 8.21 -14.35 -8.11
N ILE A 216 8.32 -14.05 -6.82
CA ILE A 216 8.88 -14.95 -5.79
C ILE A 216 7.83 -15.10 -4.69
N LEU A 217 7.52 -16.34 -4.33
CA LEU A 217 6.66 -16.61 -3.19
C LEU A 217 7.50 -16.62 -1.91
N VAL A 218 6.96 -16.01 -0.85
CA VAL A 218 7.56 -16.04 0.49
C VAL A 218 6.59 -16.78 1.40
N THR A 219 7.00 -17.89 2.02
CA THR A 219 6.11 -18.61 2.92
C THR A 219 5.82 -17.79 4.19
N PRO A 220 4.66 -17.98 4.84
CA PRO A 220 4.39 -17.40 6.15
C PRO A 220 5.49 -17.77 7.15
N ASN A 221 5.69 -16.96 8.20
CA ASN A 221 6.56 -17.36 9.30
C ASN A 221 5.81 -18.28 10.28
N PHE A 222 6.57 -19.08 11.03
CA PHE A 222 6.03 -19.81 12.17
C PHE A 222 5.36 -18.84 13.16
N CYS A 223 4.24 -19.23 13.75
CA CYS A 223 3.51 -18.39 14.70
C CYS A 223 2.90 -19.23 15.83
N TRP A 224 2.60 -18.54 16.94
CA TRP A 224 1.94 -19.14 18.09
C TRP A 224 0.95 -18.11 18.68
N ILE A 225 -0.28 -18.17 18.23
CA ILE A 225 -1.35 -17.24 18.64
C ILE A 225 -1.70 -17.51 20.11
N ASP A 226 -1.87 -16.46 20.90
CA ASP A 226 -2.24 -16.55 22.32
C ASP A 226 -3.46 -17.48 22.54
N ASP A 227 -3.39 -18.27 23.66
CA ASP A 227 -4.41 -19.24 24.04
C ASP A 227 -4.67 -20.38 23.01
N SER A 228 -3.78 -20.54 21.99
CA SER A 228 -3.84 -21.64 21.02
C SER A 228 -2.69 -22.63 21.18
N GLU A 229 -2.69 -23.68 20.37
CA GLU A 229 -1.51 -24.49 20.13
C GLU A 229 -0.58 -23.80 19.09
N PRO A 230 0.69 -24.20 18.96
CA PRO A 230 1.54 -23.73 17.87
C PRO A 230 0.92 -23.96 16.49
N CYS A 231 1.23 -23.13 15.50
CA CYS A 231 0.56 -23.11 14.20
C CYS A 231 0.70 -24.42 13.39
N ASN A 232 1.70 -25.25 13.67
CA ASN A 232 1.89 -26.58 13.09
C ASN A 232 0.94 -27.64 13.70
N VAL A 233 0.23 -27.29 14.77
CA VAL A 233 -0.75 -28.18 15.46
C VAL A 233 -2.14 -27.58 15.45
N GLN A 234 -2.26 -26.26 15.60
CA GLN A 234 -3.55 -25.54 15.62
C GLN A 234 -4.21 -25.59 14.25
N ASP A 235 -5.47 -26.04 14.21
CA ASP A 235 -6.35 -25.94 13.05
C ASP A 235 -7.50 -24.96 13.36
N PHE A 236 -7.66 -23.93 12.53
CA PHE A 236 -8.76 -22.98 12.60
C PHE A 236 -9.94 -23.36 11.70
N GLY A 237 -10.03 -24.62 11.28
CA GLY A 237 -11.16 -25.21 10.57
C GLY A 237 -10.90 -25.54 9.11
N GLN A 238 -9.68 -25.28 8.61
CA GLN A 238 -9.29 -25.58 7.24
C GLN A 238 -7.88 -26.20 7.13
N GLY A 239 -7.29 -26.58 8.24
CA GLY A 239 -5.96 -27.17 8.33
C GLY A 239 -4.98 -26.37 9.19
N THR A 240 -3.80 -26.93 9.37
CA THR A 240 -2.67 -26.32 10.08
C THR A 240 -1.90 -25.39 9.16
N MET A 241 -0.98 -24.58 9.72
CA MET A 241 -0.09 -23.73 8.91
C MET A 241 0.78 -24.56 7.96
N ASP A 242 1.19 -25.77 8.37
CA ASP A 242 1.95 -26.68 7.49
C ASP A 242 1.21 -26.92 6.17
N GLU A 243 -0.12 -27.11 6.20
CA GLU A 243 -0.91 -27.37 5.00
C GLU A 243 -1.04 -26.13 4.09
N TYR A 244 -1.06 -24.93 4.67
CA TYR A 244 -1.03 -23.67 3.88
C TYR A 244 0.35 -23.47 3.24
N VAL A 245 1.43 -23.76 3.97
CA VAL A 245 2.80 -23.67 3.47
C VAL A 245 3.04 -24.69 2.37
N ASP A 246 2.69 -25.97 2.61
CA ASP A 246 2.81 -27.05 1.61
C ASP A 246 2.08 -26.71 0.31
N LEU A 247 0.86 -26.18 0.40
CA LEU A 247 0.11 -25.74 -0.77
C LEU A 247 0.80 -24.58 -1.51
N LYS A 248 1.37 -23.63 -0.77
CA LYS A 248 2.12 -22.51 -1.37
C LYS A 248 3.38 -22.99 -2.11
N LEU A 249 4.12 -23.94 -1.52
CA LEU A 249 5.26 -24.58 -2.16
C LEU A 249 4.85 -25.35 -3.43
N GLN A 250 3.76 -26.10 -3.36
CA GLN A 250 3.20 -26.80 -4.52
C GLN A 250 2.83 -25.81 -5.64
N ILE A 251 2.19 -24.69 -5.32
CA ILE A 251 1.84 -23.66 -6.31
C ILE A 251 3.08 -23.05 -6.95
N ALA A 252 4.17 -22.85 -6.17
CA ALA A 252 5.41 -22.39 -6.74
C ALA A 252 5.97 -23.37 -7.79
N GLU A 253 5.91 -24.67 -7.51
CA GLU A 253 6.29 -25.70 -8.48
C GLU A 253 5.38 -25.69 -9.71
N GLU A 254 4.06 -25.56 -9.56
CA GLU A 254 3.08 -25.47 -10.64
C GLU A 254 3.40 -24.35 -11.64
N PHE A 255 3.86 -23.19 -11.16
CA PHE A 255 4.18 -22.02 -11.97
C PHE A 255 5.67 -21.85 -12.28
N GLY A 256 6.54 -22.74 -11.77
CA GLY A 256 7.98 -22.66 -11.94
C GLY A 256 8.60 -21.41 -11.29
N LEU A 257 8.10 -21.01 -10.12
CA LEU A 257 8.56 -19.85 -9.39
C LEU A 257 9.64 -20.21 -8.35
N ASP A 258 10.51 -19.24 -8.08
CA ASP A 258 11.38 -19.30 -6.90
C ASP A 258 10.57 -19.11 -5.62
N VAL A 259 11.05 -19.70 -4.52
CA VAL A 259 10.47 -19.57 -3.18
C VAL A 259 11.54 -19.14 -2.19
N ILE A 260 11.15 -18.24 -1.29
CA ILE A 260 11.88 -17.96 -0.05
C ILE A 260 11.10 -18.67 1.06
N ASP A 261 11.58 -19.83 1.47
CA ASP A 261 10.92 -20.68 2.47
C ASP A 261 11.30 -20.23 3.89
N VAL A 262 10.62 -19.17 4.34
CA VAL A 262 10.77 -18.63 5.68
C VAL A 262 10.35 -19.68 6.73
N TYR A 263 9.22 -20.36 6.49
CA TYR A 263 8.66 -21.29 7.47
C TYR A 263 9.65 -22.38 7.93
N HIS A 264 10.35 -23.01 6.98
CA HIS A 264 11.23 -24.12 7.30
C HIS A 264 12.70 -23.71 7.48
N GLU A 265 13.14 -22.60 6.87
CA GLU A 265 14.57 -22.31 6.78
C GLU A 265 15.07 -21.19 7.71
N ILE A 266 14.19 -20.29 8.19
CA ILE A 266 14.62 -19.15 9.03
C ILE A 266 15.03 -19.58 10.45
N GLY A 267 14.55 -20.76 10.90
CA GLY A 267 14.83 -21.29 12.24
C GLY A 267 13.91 -20.78 13.34
N PHE A 268 12.73 -20.24 12.99
CA PHE A 268 11.67 -19.95 13.96
C PHE A 268 10.86 -21.22 14.22
N ASP A 269 10.63 -21.54 15.48
CA ASP A 269 9.89 -22.73 15.93
C ASP A 269 9.18 -22.47 17.27
N GLU A 270 8.49 -23.48 17.79
CA GLU A 270 7.76 -23.44 19.05
C GLU A 270 8.63 -23.10 20.27
N THR A 271 9.96 -23.30 20.19
CA THR A 271 10.88 -23.05 21.30
C THR A 271 11.35 -21.61 21.38
N ASN A 272 11.25 -20.86 20.28
CA ASN A 272 11.89 -19.56 20.18
C ASN A 272 10.99 -18.42 19.64
N ILE A 273 9.88 -18.73 18.93
CA ILE A 273 9.07 -17.70 18.24
C ILE A 273 8.59 -16.58 19.16
N LEU A 274 8.23 -16.89 20.41
CA LEU A 274 7.80 -15.88 21.38
C LEU A 274 8.90 -14.90 21.79
N SER A 275 10.18 -15.23 21.52
CA SER A 275 11.30 -14.30 21.70
C SER A 275 11.47 -13.32 20.54
N TYR A 276 10.91 -13.62 19.38
CA TYR A 276 11.04 -12.86 18.15
C TYR A 276 9.74 -12.16 17.70
N THR A 277 8.67 -12.33 18.48
CA THR A 277 7.36 -11.72 18.25
C THR A 277 6.88 -10.90 19.44
N GLU A 278 5.91 -10.01 19.21
CA GLU A 278 5.25 -9.21 20.24
C GLU A 278 4.05 -9.96 20.85
N ASP A 279 3.37 -10.75 20.04
CA ASP A 279 2.10 -11.41 20.35
C ASP A 279 2.01 -12.85 19.78
N GLY A 280 3.15 -13.45 19.51
CA GLY A 280 3.23 -14.78 18.89
C GLY A 280 3.11 -14.81 17.38
N ILE A 281 2.75 -13.67 16.75
CA ILE A 281 2.59 -13.53 15.28
C ILE A 281 3.51 -12.43 14.75
N HIS A 282 3.30 -11.20 15.24
CA HIS A 282 3.96 -10.01 14.72
C HIS A 282 5.39 -9.90 15.23
N LEU A 283 6.32 -9.77 14.31
CA LEU A 283 7.74 -9.70 14.61
C LEU A 283 8.10 -8.48 15.46
N ASN A 284 8.81 -8.68 16.56
CA ASN A 284 9.47 -7.61 17.29
C ASN A 284 10.72 -7.11 16.53
N GLU A 285 11.44 -6.14 17.06
CA GLU A 285 12.60 -5.54 16.38
C GLU A 285 13.64 -6.59 15.97
N SER A 286 14.01 -7.51 16.88
CA SER A 286 14.97 -8.58 16.60
C SER A 286 14.41 -9.57 15.55
N GLY A 287 13.14 -9.90 15.65
CA GLY A 287 12.46 -10.76 14.66
C GLY A 287 12.47 -10.14 13.27
N ARG A 288 12.18 -8.83 13.16
CA ARG A 288 12.23 -8.12 11.88
C ARG A 288 13.64 -8.05 11.28
N GLU A 289 14.65 -7.88 12.12
CA GLU A 289 16.05 -7.87 11.65
C GLU A 289 16.46 -9.24 11.11
N ILE A 290 16.14 -10.33 11.83
CA ILE A 290 16.41 -11.69 11.36
C ILE A 290 15.62 -11.99 10.07
N TYR A 291 14.32 -11.72 10.07
CA TYR A 291 13.44 -11.96 8.93
C TYR A 291 13.88 -11.20 7.68
N GLY A 292 14.10 -9.89 7.80
CA GLY A 292 14.49 -9.05 6.68
C GLY A 292 15.88 -9.42 6.13
N THR A 293 16.83 -9.80 7.00
CA THR A 293 18.15 -10.27 6.57
C THR A 293 18.01 -11.60 5.81
N PHE A 294 17.29 -12.58 6.37
CA PHE A 294 17.06 -13.87 5.72
C PHE A 294 16.38 -13.70 4.35
N VAL A 295 15.29 -12.94 4.29
CA VAL A 295 14.58 -12.68 3.02
C VAL A 295 15.49 -11.96 2.01
N GLY A 296 16.29 -10.99 2.46
CA GLY A 296 17.25 -10.28 1.60
C GLY A 296 18.34 -11.20 1.04
N GLU A 297 18.95 -12.06 1.85
CA GLU A 297 19.95 -13.02 1.40
C GLU A 297 19.37 -14.02 0.40
N LYS A 298 18.21 -14.59 0.69
CA LYS A 298 17.50 -15.50 -0.22
C LYS A 298 17.05 -14.84 -1.52
N LEU A 299 16.64 -13.57 -1.46
CA LEU A 299 16.32 -12.79 -2.65
C LEU A 299 17.53 -12.67 -3.57
N LEU A 300 18.72 -12.37 -3.04
CA LEU A 300 19.95 -12.34 -3.84
C LEU A 300 20.22 -13.69 -4.50
N GLU A 301 20.08 -14.81 -3.77
CA GLU A 301 20.23 -16.16 -4.33
C GLU A 301 19.23 -16.42 -5.48
N CYS A 302 18.00 -15.94 -5.36
CA CYS A 302 16.99 -16.06 -6.42
C CYS A 302 17.30 -15.18 -7.63
N MET A 303 17.93 -14.01 -7.44
CA MET A 303 18.28 -13.10 -8.54
C MET A 303 19.53 -13.52 -9.32
N GLU A 304 20.36 -14.42 -8.77
CA GLU A 304 21.56 -14.97 -9.44
C GLU A 304 21.25 -16.14 -10.40
N LYS A 305 20.06 -16.74 -10.31
CA LYS A 305 19.61 -17.87 -11.15
C LYS A 305 19.08 -17.40 -12.50
#